data_3f95ce46294a0bacdcc2674577ace881
#
_entry.id   3f95ce46294a0bacdcc2674577ace881
#
_cell.length_a   1.000
_cell.length_b   1.000
_cell.length_c   1.000
_cell.angle_alpha   90.00
_cell.angle_beta   90.00
_cell.angle_gamma   90.00
#
_symmetry.space_group_name_H-M   'P 1'
#
loop_
_entity.id
_entity.type
_entity.pdbx_description
1 polymer ?
#
loop_
_entity_poly.entity_id
_entity_poly.type
_entity_poly.pdbx_seq_one_letter_code
_entity_poly.pdbx_strand_id
1 'polypeptide(L)'
;MKKAPNYKAMFAEIERERGIKEADLVSALKDALMSAAKKRFPNPDDLEVIIENDGSAKIFDKIKGIEVTPSDFGRLAAQTAKQVILQRIREAEKQGTFDEFTGKIGEIANIVVQCPEYSGYLVNIGKIETFLSNSEVIPGETLMPQERVKVIIKEVKKTSKGPLIVISRTDPNFIKKLFEMEIPEIKQGILEIKAISREPGKRTKIAVFSNDSNIGAVGTCIGPMGNRIQNITKEIKNERIDVIEWTDKAKTYIANALSPAKHLNVKVNEEQKSAQVIVPEKELSLAIGRDGQNVRLAVRLTGYRIDIISEEKLEEFKKSKEGK
;
A
#
# COMPACT_ATOMS: atom_id res chain seq x y z
N MET A 1 29.70 -46.50 8.87
CA MET A 1 30.07 -45.10 8.54
C MET A 1 28.93 -44.48 7.77
N LYS A 2 28.29 -43.45 8.30
CA LYS A 2 27.28 -42.69 7.53
C LYS A 2 28.01 -41.90 6.47
N LYS A 3 27.67 -42.11 5.17
CA LYS A 3 28.20 -41.35 4.04
C LYS A 3 28.05 -39.87 4.32
N ALA A 4 29.09 -39.06 4.04
CA ALA A 4 28.97 -37.60 4.08
C ALA A 4 27.81 -37.15 3.18
N PRO A 5 27.01 -36.16 3.57
CA PRO A 5 25.91 -35.68 2.74
C PRO A 5 26.47 -35.09 1.45
N ASN A 6 25.93 -35.51 0.31
CA ASN A 6 26.31 -34.98 -0.98
C ASN A 6 25.65 -33.58 -1.16
N TYR A 7 26.37 -32.52 -0.74
CA TYR A 7 25.87 -31.13 -0.81
C TYR A 7 25.57 -30.69 -2.23
N LYS A 8 26.30 -31.17 -3.24
CA LYS A 8 26.10 -30.80 -4.64
C LYS A 8 24.74 -31.25 -5.15
N ALA A 9 24.35 -32.51 -4.89
CA ALA A 9 23.01 -32.99 -5.28
C ALA A 9 21.89 -32.23 -4.56
N MET A 10 22.08 -31.93 -3.28
CA MET A 10 21.12 -31.18 -2.47
C MET A 10 21.02 -29.70 -2.95
N PHE A 11 22.13 -29.08 -3.33
CA PHE A 11 22.10 -27.69 -3.86
C PHE A 11 21.42 -27.62 -5.21
N ALA A 12 21.69 -28.57 -6.12
CA ALA A 12 21.03 -28.68 -7.40
C ALA A 12 19.50 -28.89 -7.26
N GLU A 13 19.06 -29.64 -6.25
CA GLU A 13 17.65 -29.82 -5.94
C GLU A 13 17.00 -28.50 -5.43
N ILE A 14 17.71 -27.78 -4.54
CA ILE A 14 17.27 -26.47 -4.03
C ILE A 14 17.19 -25.44 -5.16
N GLU A 15 18.18 -25.43 -6.07
CA GLU A 15 18.15 -24.54 -7.24
C GLU A 15 16.92 -24.82 -8.11
N ARG A 16 16.62 -26.09 -8.37
CA ARG A 16 15.46 -26.48 -9.18
C ARG A 16 14.13 -26.19 -8.51
N GLU A 17 14.00 -26.42 -7.18
CA GLU A 17 12.73 -26.26 -6.46
C GLU A 17 12.48 -24.84 -5.96
N ARG A 18 13.53 -24.09 -5.65
CA ARG A 18 13.43 -22.79 -4.97
C ARG A 18 14.06 -21.65 -5.77
N GLY A 19 14.71 -21.93 -6.90
CA GLY A 19 15.35 -20.92 -7.74
C GLY A 19 16.61 -20.27 -7.11
N ILE A 20 17.17 -20.84 -6.04
CA ILE A 20 18.37 -20.33 -5.38
C ILE A 20 19.58 -20.94 -6.09
N LYS A 21 20.43 -20.10 -6.68
CA LYS A 21 21.58 -20.56 -7.47
C LYS A 21 22.54 -21.40 -6.62
N GLU A 22 22.97 -22.55 -7.14
CA GLU A 22 23.97 -23.44 -6.49
C GLU A 22 25.23 -22.66 -6.09
N ALA A 23 25.71 -21.75 -6.95
CA ALA A 23 26.87 -20.92 -6.68
C ALA A 23 26.76 -20.08 -5.40
N ASP A 24 25.56 -19.52 -5.13
CA ASP A 24 25.31 -18.70 -3.94
C ASP A 24 25.28 -19.56 -2.66
N LEU A 25 24.75 -20.79 -2.76
CA LEU A 25 24.75 -21.76 -1.65
C LEU A 25 26.18 -22.24 -1.33
N VAL A 26 26.98 -22.54 -2.36
CA VAL A 26 28.38 -22.96 -2.21
C VAL A 26 29.22 -21.84 -1.60
N SER A 27 29.07 -20.59 -2.09
CA SER A 27 29.77 -19.43 -1.54
C SER A 27 29.44 -19.22 -0.07
N ALA A 28 28.14 -19.20 0.28
CA ALA A 28 27.70 -19.02 1.65
C ALA A 28 28.19 -20.13 2.59
N LEU A 29 28.23 -21.37 2.10
CA LEU A 29 28.75 -22.49 2.88
C LEU A 29 30.27 -22.34 3.10
N LYS A 30 31.04 -21.96 2.08
CA LYS A 30 32.48 -21.70 2.20
C LYS A 30 32.74 -20.60 3.25
N ASP A 31 32.01 -19.48 3.20
CA ASP A 31 32.18 -18.38 4.14
C ASP A 31 31.86 -18.78 5.59
N ALA A 32 30.77 -19.54 5.77
CA ALA A 32 30.38 -20.04 7.09
C ALA A 32 31.39 -21.04 7.67
N LEU A 33 31.91 -21.95 6.83
CA LEU A 33 32.94 -22.92 7.22
C LEU A 33 34.28 -22.23 7.50
N MET A 34 34.63 -21.22 6.70
CA MET A 34 35.80 -20.38 6.95
C MET A 34 35.69 -19.65 8.29
N SER A 35 34.52 -19.06 8.60
CA SER A 35 34.26 -18.43 9.89
C SER A 35 34.36 -19.39 11.07
N ALA A 36 33.96 -20.65 10.88
CA ALA A 36 34.10 -21.69 11.89
C ALA A 36 35.58 -22.14 12.04
N ALA A 37 36.33 -22.25 10.93
CA ALA A 37 37.74 -22.56 10.92
C ALA A 37 38.58 -21.48 11.60
N LYS A 38 38.30 -20.21 11.32
CA LYS A 38 39.00 -19.06 11.95
C LYS A 38 39.01 -19.09 13.47
N LYS A 39 38.00 -19.67 14.11
CA LYS A 39 37.92 -19.79 15.56
C LYS A 39 38.85 -20.90 16.14
N ARG A 40 39.36 -21.78 15.32
CA ARG A 40 40.14 -22.96 15.74
C ARG A 40 41.63 -22.88 15.40
N PHE A 41 42.01 -22.06 14.43
CA PHE A 41 43.37 -21.95 13.96
C PHE A 41 43.97 -20.58 14.34
N PRO A 42 45.25 -20.52 14.74
CA PRO A 42 45.92 -19.29 15.15
C PRO A 42 46.14 -18.29 13.99
N ASN A 43 46.32 -18.77 12.75
CA ASN A 43 46.54 -17.97 11.56
C ASN A 43 45.43 -18.23 10.55
N PRO A 44 44.26 -17.63 10.74
CA PRO A 44 43.06 -17.92 9.93
C PRO A 44 43.14 -17.39 8.49
N ASP A 45 43.94 -16.37 8.21
CA ASP A 45 43.98 -15.74 6.88
C ASP A 45 44.72 -16.58 5.84
N ASP A 46 45.56 -17.53 6.30
CA ASP A 46 46.28 -18.46 5.47
C ASP A 46 45.47 -19.72 5.11
N LEU A 47 44.24 -19.82 5.56
CA LEU A 47 43.39 -20.97 5.33
C LEU A 47 42.50 -20.81 4.09
N GLU A 48 42.20 -21.96 3.47
CA GLU A 48 41.19 -22.05 2.41
C GLU A 48 40.27 -23.24 2.66
N VAL A 49 38.96 -23.03 2.47
CA VAL A 49 37.98 -24.12 2.52
C VAL A 49 37.63 -24.52 1.10
N ILE A 50 37.83 -25.80 0.80
CA ILE A 50 37.50 -26.42 -0.48
C ILE A 50 36.35 -27.39 -0.25
N ILE A 51 35.31 -27.28 -1.07
CA ILE A 51 34.18 -28.23 -1.11
C ILE A 51 34.45 -29.15 -2.30
N GLU A 52 34.72 -30.43 -2.00
CA GLU A 52 35.00 -31.45 -2.99
C GLU A 52 33.76 -31.89 -3.76
N ASN A 53 33.95 -32.57 -4.90
CA ASN A 53 32.83 -33.04 -5.73
C ASN A 53 31.95 -34.10 -5.03
N ASP A 54 32.45 -34.80 -4.03
CA ASP A 54 31.71 -35.76 -3.20
C ASP A 54 30.88 -35.07 -2.10
N GLY A 55 31.00 -33.74 -1.99
CA GLY A 55 30.32 -32.93 -0.97
C GLY A 55 31.06 -32.84 0.36
N SER A 56 32.29 -33.37 0.47
CA SER A 56 33.14 -33.19 1.64
C SER A 56 33.74 -31.78 1.64
N ALA A 57 33.94 -31.22 2.84
CA ALA A 57 34.60 -29.92 2.99
C ALA A 57 35.96 -30.16 3.66
N LYS A 58 37.01 -29.60 3.07
CA LYS A 58 38.39 -29.71 3.53
C LYS A 58 38.99 -28.33 3.77
N ILE A 59 39.91 -28.23 4.72
CA ILE A 59 40.66 -27.02 5.03
C ILE A 59 42.11 -27.23 4.58
N PHE A 60 42.59 -26.28 3.79
CA PHE A 60 43.99 -26.24 3.32
C PHE A 60 44.70 -25.00 3.89
N ASP A 61 45.96 -25.19 4.30
CA ASP A 61 46.89 -24.11 4.58
C ASP A 61 47.49 -23.66 3.23
N LYS A 62 47.20 -22.44 2.80
CA LYS A 62 47.62 -21.86 1.51
C LYS A 62 49.13 -21.72 1.41
N ILE A 63 49.81 -21.44 2.54
CA ILE A 63 51.24 -21.21 2.56
C ILE A 63 51.99 -22.53 2.48
N LYS A 64 51.55 -23.53 3.23
CA LYS A 64 52.20 -24.86 3.29
C LYS A 64 51.73 -25.82 2.20
N GLY A 65 50.60 -25.54 1.57
CA GLY A 65 50.01 -26.40 0.55
C GLY A 65 49.51 -27.75 1.09
N ILE A 66 49.23 -27.89 2.38
CA ILE A 66 48.84 -29.15 3.04
C ILE A 66 47.40 -29.07 3.55
N GLU A 67 46.73 -30.24 3.59
CA GLU A 67 45.43 -30.39 4.23
C GLU A 67 45.60 -30.40 5.75
N VAL A 68 44.82 -29.52 6.43
CA VAL A 68 44.83 -29.36 7.89
C VAL A 68 43.44 -29.61 8.48
N THR A 69 42.61 -30.39 7.81
CA THR A 69 41.22 -30.67 8.19
C THR A 69 41.15 -31.42 9.52
N PRO A 70 40.52 -30.88 10.59
CA PRO A 70 40.33 -31.62 11.84
C PRO A 70 39.40 -32.82 11.65
N SER A 71 39.60 -33.90 12.41
CA SER A 71 38.81 -35.13 12.32
C SER A 71 37.31 -34.95 12.58
N ASP A 72 36.95 -33.96 13.39
CA ASP A 72 35.55 -33.62 13.71
C ASP A 72 34.93 -32.60 12.74
N PHE A 73 35.70 -32.06 11.78
CA PHE A 73 35.27 -31.01 10.86
C PHE A 73 34.11 -31.43 9.94
N GLY A 74 34.10 -32.71 9.52
CA GLY A 74 32.99 -33.22 8.70
C GLY A 74 31.60 -33.10 9.38
N ARG A 75 31.54 -33.33 10.69
CA ARG A 75 30.30 -33.16 11.46
C ARG A 75 29.93 -31.68 11.60
N LEU A 76 30.90 -30.82 11.87
CA LEU A 76 30.73 -29.38 11.94
C LEU A 76 30.28 -28.84 10.58
N ALA A 77 30.90 -29.27 9.49
CA ALA A 77 30.52 -28.87 8.13
C ALA A 77 29.08 -29.26 7.81
N ALA A 78 28.63 -30.45 8.18
CA ALA A 78 27.24 -30.89 7.97
C ALA A 78 26.20 -30.02 8.75
N GLN A 79 26.52 -29.68 10.00
CA GLN A 79 25.66 -28.82 10.80
C GLN A 79 25.62 -27.39 10.25
N THR A 80 26.76 -26.84 9.88
CA THR A 80 26.88 -25.51 9.28
C THR A 80 26.15 -25.45 7.95
N ALA A 81 26.31 -26.44 7.08
CA ALA A 81 25.61 -26.54 5.81
C ALA A 81 24.10 -26.50 5.99
N LYS A 82 23.56 -27.30 6.92
CA LYS A 82 22.12 -27.29 7.23
C LYS A 82 21.63 -25.88 7.64
N GLN A 83 22.38 -25.20 8.51
CA GLN A 83 22.01 -23.84 8.95
C GLN A 83 22.07 -22.83 7.80
N VAL A 84 23.14 -22.85 7.00
CA VAL A 84 23.31 -21.94 5.85
C VAL A 84 22.19 -22.13 4.84
N ILE A 85 21.88 -23.40 4.50
CA ILE A 85 20.80 -23.73 3.56
C ILE A 85 19.46 -23.19 4.08
N LEU A 86 19.11 -23.48 5.34
CA LEU A 86 17.86 -22.99 5.93
C LEU A 86 17.81 -21.46 5.96
N GLN A 87 18.94 -20.81 6.21
CA GLN A 87 19.01 -19.34 6.18
C GLN A 87 18.79 -18.81 4.77
N ARG A 88 19.47 -19.36 3.76
CA ARG A 88 19.33 -18.92 2.36
C ARG A 88 17.93 -19.17 1.82
N ILE A 89 17.29 -20.28 2.16
CA ILE A 89 15.90 -20.54 1.80
C ILE A 89 15.00 -19.47 2.41
N ARG A 90 15.14 -19.16 3.70
CA ARG A 90 14.36 -18.11 4.35
C ARG A 90 14.60 -16.73 3.75
N GLU A 91 15.83 -16.40 3.38
CA GLU A 91 16.17 -15.14 2.72
C GLU A 91 15.52 -15.04 1.34
N ALA A 92 15.58 -16.12 0.55
CA ALA A 92 14.93 -16.18 -0.75
C ALA A 92 13.40 -16.10 -0.67
N GLU A 93 12.78 -16.80 0.29
CA GLU A 93 11.33 -16.71 0.56
C GLU A 93 10.92 -15.28 0.96
N LYS A 94 11.73 -14.63 1.82
CA LYS A 94 11.49 -13.23 2.20
C LYS A 94 11.61 -12.29 1.00
N GLN A 95 12.63 -12.49 0.16
CA GLN A 95 12.82 -11.67 -1.04
C GLN A 95 11.69 -11.91 -2.05
N GLY A 96 11.33 -13.16 -2.33
CA GLY A 96 10.20 -13.50 -3.21
C GLY A 96 8.88 -12.87 -2.74
N THR A 97 8.62 -12.93 -1.43
CA THR A 97 7.47 -12.26 -0.81
C THR A 97 7.52 -10.75 -1.00
N PHE A 98 8.69 -10.14 -0.77
CA PHE A 98 8.87 -8.70 -0.95
C PHE A 98 8.60 -8.28 -2.40
N ASP A 99 9.12 -9.02 -3.37
CA ASP A 99 8.96 -8.71 -4.79
C ASP A 99 7.51 -8.91 -5.24
N GLU A 100 6.85 -10.00 -4.80
CA GLU A 100 5.43 -10.26 -5.07
C GLU A 100 4.54 -9.11 -4.59
N PHE A 101 4.70 -8.68 -3.34
CA PHE A 101 3.83 -7.63 -2.78
C PHE A 101 4.21 -6.23 -3.24
N THR A 102 5.47 -6.00 -3.62
CA THR A 102 5.89 -4.74 -4.26
C THR A 102 5.17 -4.55 -5.59
N GLY A 103 4.98 -5.62 -6.38
CA GLY A 103 4.19 -5.58 -7.60
C GLY A 103 2.68 -5.37 -7.39
N LYS A 104 2.19 -5.52 -6.16
CA LYS A 104 0.79 -5.34 -5.79
C LYS A 104 0.51 -4.04 -5.02
N ILE A 105 1.50 -3.14 -4.91
CA ILE A 105 1.28 -1.83 -4.29
C ILE A 105 0.20 -1.08 -5.05
N GLY A 106 -0.76 -0.52 -4.31
CA GLY A 106 -1.93 0.14 -4.87
C GLY A 106 -3.07 -0.79 -5.25
N GLU A 107 -2.94 -2.11 -5.08
CA GLU A 107 -4.02 -3.08 -5.34
C GLU A 107 -4.79 -3.43 -4.06
N ILE A 108 -6.06 -3.83 -4.24
CA ILE A 108 -6.89 -4.36 -3.15
C ILE A 108 -6.49 -5.80 -2.84
N ALA A 109 -6.32 -6.07 -1.55
CA ALA A 109 -6.16 -7.41 -1.02
C ALA A 109 -7.23 -7.73 0.02
N ASN A 110 -7.59 -9.01 0.12
CA ASN A 110 -8.43 -9.50 1.19
C ASN A 110 -7.55 -9.95 2.36
N ILE A 111 -7.86 -9.49 3.55
CA ILE A 111 -7.22 -9.92 4.79
C ILE A 111 -8.20 -10.69 5.66
N VAL A 112 -7.66 -11.51 6.56
CA VAL A 112 -8.40 -12.18 7.62
C VAL A 112 -7.91 -11.67 8.95
N VAL A 113 -8.80 -11.11 9.76
CA VAL A 113 -8.47 -10.61 11.09
C VAL A 113 -8.18 -11.78 12.02
N GLN A 114 -7.03 -11.77 12.70
CA GLN A 114 -6.66 -12.80 13.67
C GLN A 114 -7.11 -12.40 15.07
N CYS A 115 -6.59 -11.32 15.57
CA CYS A 115 -6.96 -10.79 16.87
C CYS A 115 -6.78 -9.27 16.92
N PRO A 116 -7.58 -8.58 17.76
CA PRO A 116 -7.33 -7.19 18.08
C PRO A 116 -6.11 -7.07 19.00
N GLU A 117 -5.34 -6.00 18.82
CA GLU A 117 -4.24 -5.58 19.68
C GLU A 117 -4.44 -4.12 20.12
N TYR A 118 -3.65 -3.64 21.08
CA TYR A 118 -3.78 -2.27 21.62
C TYR A 118 -3.69 -1.19 20.53
N SER A 119 -2.80 -1.36 19.55
CA SER A 119 -2.52 -0.36 18.50
C SER A 119 -3.15 -0.67 17.13
N GLY A 120 -3.94 -1.76 17.04
CA GLY A 120 -4.54 -2.19 15.77
C GLY A 120 -5.00 -3.63 15.77
N TYR A 121 -4.79 -4.30 14.66
CA TYR A 121 -5.23 -5.68 14.44
C TYR A 121 -4.10 -6.49 13.82
N LEU A 122 -3.86 -7.67 14.37
CA LEU A 122 -3.05 -8.68 13.72
C LEU A 122 -3.91 -9.34 12.64
N VAL A 123 -3.40 -9.40 11.41
CA VAL A 123 -4.16 -9.87 10.25
C VAL A 123 -3.31 -10.73 9.34
N ASN A 124 -3.95 -11.64 8.60
CA ASN A 124 -3.30 -12.42 7.58
C ASN A 124 -3.69 -11.94 6.19
N ILE A 125 -2.68 -11.72 5.33
CA ILE A 125 -2.83 -11.50 3.90
C ILE A 125 -2.28 -12.73 3.16
N GLY A 126 -3.17 -13.62 2.73
CA GLY A 126 -2.77 -14.94 2.29
C GLY A 126 -2.11 -15.73 3.41
N LYS A 127 -0.83 -16.11 3.23
CA LYS A 127 -0.03 -16.84 4.22
C LYS A 127 0.83 -15.93 5.11
N ILE A 128 0.80 -14.63 4.87
CA ILE A 128 1.69 -13.67 5.53
C ILE A 128 0.92 -12.97 6.63
N GLU A 129 1.51 -12.94 7.81
CA GLU A 129 1.02 -12.15 8.93
C GLU A 129 1.52 -10.72 8.80
N THR A 130 0.63 -9.77 8.97
CA THR A 130 0.95 -8.33 9.00
C THR A 130 0.06 -7.61 10.00
N PHE A 131 0.27 -6.30 10.14
CA PHE A 131 -0.41 -5.48 11.13
C PHE A 131 -1.20 -4.35 10.48
N LEU A 132 -2.50 -4.26 10.79
CA LEU A 132 -3.36 -3.15 10.42
C LEU A 132 -3.48 -2.19 11.60
N SER A 133 -2.78 -1.06 11.54
CA SER A 133 -2.76 -0.07 12.62
C SER A 133 -4.13 0.61 12.78
N ASN A 134 -4.47 1.04 13.99
CA ASN A 134 -5.71 1.78 14.26
C ASN A 134 -5.84 3.05 13.42
N SER A 135 -4.75 3.69 13.04
CA SER A 135 -4.74 4.87 12.16
C SER A 135 -5.12 4.55 10.71
N GLU A 136 -5.00 3.29 10.31
CA GLU A 136 -5.32 2.78 8.96
C GLU A 136 -6.65 2.03 8.91
N VAL A 137 -7.35 1.93 10.05
CA VAL A 137 -8.74 1.43 10.17
C VAL A 137 -9.70 2.62 10.04
N ILE A 138 -10.83 2.41 9.39
CA ILE A 138 -11.85 3.47 9.25
C ILE A 138 -12.36 3.88 10.65
N PRO A 139 -12.37 5.17 10.99
CA PRO A 139 -12.84 5.62 12.29
C PRO A 139 -14.24 5.10 12.63
N GLY A 140 -14.38 4.48 13.80
CA GLY A 140 -15.62 3.84 14.25
C GLY A 140 -15.87 2.44 13.71
N GLU A 141 -14.94 1.88 12.93
CA GLU A 141 -14.98 0.49 12.51
C GLU A 141 -14.38 -0.41 13.58
N THR A 142 -15.06 -1.51 13.89
CA THR A 142 -14.55 -2.57 14.78
C THR A 142 -14.52 -3.85 13.97
N LEU A 143 -13.33 -4.44 13.85
CA LEU A 143 -13.13 -5.67 13.09
C LEU A 143 -13.17 -6.87 14.04
N MET A 144 -13.89 -7.92 13.67
CA MET A 144 -14.03 -9.11 14.48
C MET A 144 -13.01 -10.20 14.08
N PRO A 145 -12.56 -11.04 15.01
CA PRO A 145 -11.73 -12.20 14.69
C PRO A 145 -12.39 -13.08 13.60
N GLN A 146 -11.58 -13.55 12.66
CA GLN A 146 -11.99 -14.34 11.48
C GLN A 146 -12.79 -13.54 10.43
N GLU A 147 -13.01 -12.24 10.64
CA GLU A 147 -13.63 -11.39 9.64
C GLU A 147 -12.72 -11.20 8.43
N ARG A 148 -13.33 -11.23 7.23
CA ARG A 148 -12.64 -10.95 5.97
C ARG A 148 -12.97 -9.54 5.53
N VAL A 149 -11.94 -8.71 5.40
CA VAL A 149 -12.10 -7.32 4.97
C VAL A 149 -11.14 -6.99 3.85
N LYS A 150 -11.52 -6.03 3.01
CA LYS A 150 -10.66 -5.51 1.95
C LYS A 150 -9.76 -4.41 2.48
N VAL A 151 -8.53 -4.38 2.02
CA VAL A 151 -7.55 -3.32 2.30
C VAL A 151 -6.83 -2.96 1.01
N ILE A 152 -6.23 -1.79 0.95
CA ILE A 152 -5.25 -1.47 -0.08
C ILE A 152 -3.84 -1.72 0.44
N ILE A 153 -2.98 -2.27 -0.40
CA ILE A 153 -1.55 -2.38 -0.12
C ILE A 153 -0.93 -1.02 -0.40
N LYS A 154 -0.47 -0.36 0.64
CA LYS A 154 0.04 1.02 0.57
C LYS A 154 1.53 1.06 0.29
N GLU A 155 2.27 0.20 0.96
CA GLU A 155 3.73 0.16 0.89
C GLU A 155 4.25 -1.20 1.34
N VAL A 156 5.42 -1.59 0.87
CA VAL A 156 6.15 -2.79 1.35
C VAL A 156 7.53 -2.36 1.83
N LYS A 157 7.84 -2.65 3.10
CA LYS A 157 9.11 -2.28 3.74
C LYS A 157 9.96 -3.50 4.00
N LYS A 158 11.26 -3.42 3.73
CA LYS A 158 12.22 -4.43 4.18
C LYS A 158 12.55 -4.20 5.65
N THR A 159 12.39 -5.23 6.47
CA THR A 159 12.81 -5.22 7.88
C THR A 159 13.75 -6.39 8.16
N SER A 160 14.46 -6.36 9.29
CA SER A 160 15.32 -7.47 9.73
C SER A 160 14.55 -8.78 9.90
N LYS A 161 13.27 -8.71 10.27
CA LYS A 161 12.39 -9.87 10.43
C LYS A 161 11.80 -10.38 9.11
N GLY A 162 11.78 -9.56 8.05
CA GLY A 162 11.20 -9.86 6.74
C GLY A 162 10.44 -8.67 6.16
N PRO A 163 9.72 -8.87 5.04
CA PRO A 163 8.90 -7.83 4.45
C PRO A 163 7.73 -7.46 5.37
N LEU A 164 7.55 -6.17 5.59
CA LEU A 164 6.39 -5.61 6.28
C LEU A 164 5.47 -5.01 5.24
N ILE A 165 4.28 -5.58 5.09
CA ILE A 165 3.26 -5.10 4.16
C ILE A 165 2.39 -4.08 4.90
N VAL A 166 2.50 -2.81 4.51
CA VAL A 166 1.67 -1.73 5.07
C VAL A 166 0.36 -1.69 4.29
N ILE A 167 -0.72 -1.85 5.01
CA ILE A 167 -2.08 -1.93 4.47
C ILE A 167 -2.96 -0.84 5.06
N SER A 168 -3.97 -0.41 4.32
CA SER A 168 -4.85 0.69 4.74
C SER A 168 -6.29 0.49 4.28
N ARG A 169 -7.23 0.99 5.09
CA ARG A 169 -8.64 1.22 4.75
C ARG A 169 -8.99 2.71 4.71
N THR A 170 -8.06 3.58 5.17
CA THR A 170 -8.25 5.04 5.22
C THR A 170 -7.68 5.77 4.01
N ASP A 171 -6.81 5.14 3.25
CA ASP A 171 -6.17 5.73 2.07
C ASP A 171 -7.20 6.12 0.99
N PRO A 172 -7.13 7.31 0.37
CA PRO A 172 -8.02 7.70 -0.73
C PRO A 172 -7.97 6.74 -1.93
N ASN A 173 -6.81 6.13 -2.21
CA ASN A 173 -6.67 5.15 -3.29
C ASN A 173 -7.48 3.87 -3.02
N PHE A 174 -7.80 3.56 -1.77
CA PHE A 174 -8.73 2.47 -1.44
C PHE A 174 -10.10 2.69 -2.10
N ILE A 175 -10.65 3.91 -1.98
CA ILE A 175 -11.90 4.28 -2.64
C ILE A 175 -11.76 4.18 -4.17
N LYS A 176 -10.67 4.71 -4.73
CA LYS A 176 -10.41 4.63 -6.18
C LYS A 176 -10.48 3.18 -6.68
N LYS A 177 -9.81 2.27 -5.97
CA LYS A 177 -9.80 0.85 -6.34
C LYS A 177 -11.15 0.16 -6.14
N LEU A 178 -11.92 0.53 -5.12
CA LEU A 178 -13.30 0.04 -4.98
C LEU A 178 -14.17 0.48 -6.17
N PHE A 179 -14.03 1.73 -6.62
CA PHE A 179 -14.71 2.21 -7.83
C PHE A 179 -14.28 1.45 -9.09
N GLU A 180 -12.97 1.21 -9.27
CA GLU A 180 -12.43 0.43 -10.39
C GLU A 180 -12.95 -1.03 -10.39
N MET A 181 -13.22 -1.60 -9.22
CA MET A 181 -13.77 -2.95 -9.11
C MET A 181 -15.27 -3.02 -9.40
N GLU A 182 -16.05 -2.02 -8.96
CA GLU A 182 -17.51 -2.01 -9.07
C GLU A 182 -17.98 -1.46 -10.42
N ILE A 183 -17.17 -0.61 -11.07
CA ILE A 183 -17.54 0.14 -12.26
C ILE A 183 -16.62 -0.26 -13.42
N PRO A 184 -17.07 -1.21 -14.29
CA PRO A 184 -16.26 -1.69 -15.41
C PRO A 184 -15.82 -0.59 -16.39
N GLU A 185 -16.62 0.46 -16.54
CA GLU A 185 -16.38 1.59 -17.42
C GLU A 185 -15.13 2.37 -17.02
N ILE A 186 -14.75 2.34 -15.73
CA ILE A 186 -13.48 2.93 -15.25
C ILE A 186 -12.29 2.07 -15.70
N LYS A 187 -12.40 0.74 -15.59
CA LYS A 187 -11.35 -0.18 -16.07
C LYS A 187 -11.14 -0.11 -17.57
N GLN A 188 -12.21 0.15 -18.32
CA GLN A 188 -12.18 0.28 -19.77
C GLN A 188 -11.65 1.65 -20.24
N GLY A 189 -11.40 2.60 -19.31
CA GLY A 189 -10.94 3.94 -19.62
C GLY A 189 -12.04 4.86 -20.22
N ILE A 190 -13.29 4.42 -20.19
CA ILE A 190 -14.44 5.26 -20.63
C ILE A 190 -14.69 6.35 -19.58
N LEU A 191 -14.64 5.98 -18.30
CA LEU A 191 -14.72 6.89 -17.18
C LEU A 191 -13.35 7.04 -16.52
N GLU A 192 -13.04 8.24 -16.06
CA GLU A 192 -11.81 8.54 -15.36
C GLU A 192 -12.08 9.22 -14.01
N ILE A 193 -11.41 8.77 -12.97
CA ILE A 193 -11.43 9.45 -11.66
C ILE A 193 -10.30 10.48 -11.67
N LYS A 194 -10.67 11.76 -11.73
CA LYS A 194 -9.74 12.89 -11.79
C LYS A 194 -9.20 13.29 -10.42
N ALA A 195 -10.04 13.27 -9.38
CA ALA A 195 -9.64 13.65 -8.03
C ALA A 195 -10.50 12.95 -6.97
N ILE A 196 -9.92 12.74 -5.78
CA ILE A 196 -10.60 12.23 -4.59
C ILE A 196 -10.21 13.08 -3.39
N SER A 197 -11.20 13.47 -2.60
CA SER A 197 -10.99 14.11 -1.31
C SER A 197 -11.80 13.36 -0.26
N ARG A 198 -11.10 12.80 0.74
CA ARG A 198 -11.67 11.86 1.71
C ARG A 198 -11.45 12.31 3.15
N GLU A 199 -12.48 12.20 3.96
CA GLU A 199 -12.43 12.15 5.41
C GLU A 199 -12.95 10.77 5.84
N PRO A 200 -12.05 9.81 6.13
CA PRO A 200 -12.42 8.41 6.38
C PRO A 200 -13.47 8.28 7.47
N GLY A 201 -14.47 7.41 7.24
CA GLY A 201 -15.58 7.17 8.15
C GLY A 201 -16.63 8.30 8.20
N LYS A 202 -16.44 9.37 7.45
CA LYS A 202 -17.37 10.52 7.42
C LYS A 202 -17.90 10.77 6.02
N ARG A 203 -17.07 11.29 5.13
CA ARG A 203 -17.48 11.70 3.79
C ARG A 203 -16.33 11.69 2.80
N THR A 204 -16.63 11.27 1.58
CA THR A 204 -15.72 11.33 0.43
C THR A 204 -16.37 12.11 -0.71
N LYS A 205 -15.61 12.96 -1.38
CA LYS A 205 -15.96 13.55 -2.67
C LYS A 205 -15.06 12.96 -3.75
N ILE A 206 -15.65 12.55 -4.86
CA ILE A 206 -14.95 11.97 -6.00
C ILE A 206 -15.34 12.69 -7.28
N ALA A 207 -14.35 13.20 -8.01
CA ALA A 207 -14.55 13.89 -9.27
C ALA A 207 -14.31 12.91 -10.42
N VAL A 208 -15.32 12.72 -11.26
CA VAL A 208 -15.30 11.77 -12.37
C VAL A 208 -15.52 12.48 -13.70
N PHE A 209 -14.88 11.98 -14.72
CA PHE A 209 -14.98 12.50 -16.10
C PHE A 209 -15.31 11.36 -17.05
N SER A 210 -16.12 11.64 -18.06
CA SER A 210 -16.39 10.69 -19.15
C SER A 210 -15.66 11.11 -20.43
N ASN A 211 -14.91 10.14 -20.98
CA ASN A 211 -14.29 10.31 -22.30
C ASN A 211 -15.27 10.08 -23.46
N ASP A 212 -16.47 9.55 -23.17
CA ASP A 212 -17.58 9.39 -24.12
C ASP A 212 -18.71 10.35 -23.76
N SER A 213 -19.04 11.29 -24.63
CA SER A 213 -20.08 12.28 -24.44
C SER A 213 -21.50 11.70 -24.30
N ASN A 214 -21.72 10.46 -24.72
CA ASN A 214 -23.01 9.78 -24.61
C ASN A 214 -23.20 9.11 -23.24
N ILE A 215 -22.14 9.05 -22.42
CA ILE A 215 -22.15 8.39 -21.12
C ILE A 215 -22.02 9.43 -20.01
N GLY A 216 -23.08 9.58 -19.21
CA GLY A 216 -23.06 10.46 -18.05
C GLY A 216 -22.20 9.90 -16.92
N ALA A 217 -21.05 10.51 -16.65
CA ALA A 217 -20.06 10.00 -15.69
C ALA A 217 -20.67 9.78 -14.28
N VAL A 218 -21.40 10.75 -13.76
CA VAL A 218 -22.01 10.68 -12.42
C VAL A 218 -23.07 9.58 -12.35
N GLY A 219 -23.99 9.55 -13.33
CA GLY A 219 -25.06 8.55 -13.38
C GLY A 219 -24.53 7.11 -13.45
N THR A 220 -23.50 6.89 -14.28
CA THR A 220 -22.86 5.58 -14.42
C THR A 220 -22.16 5.12 -13.13
N CYS A 221 -21.51 6.03 -12.42
CA CYS A 221 -20.90 5.73 -11.14
C CYS A 221 -21.91 5.42 -10.03
N ILE A 222 -23.05 6.09 -10.02
CA ILE A 222 -24.14 5.83 -9.07
C ILE A 222 -24.80 4.48 -9.38
N GLY A 223 -25.02 4.20 -10.67
CA GLY A 223 -25.67 2.99 -11.17
C GLY A 223 -27.20 3.00 -11.02
N PRO A 224 -27.88 1.99 -11.60
CA PRO A 224 -29.34 1.86 -11.50
C PRO A 224 -29.77 1.81 -10.03
N MET A 225 -30.72 2.68 -9.66
CA MET A 225 -31.23 2.82 -8.29
C MET A 225 -30.14 3.00 -7.22
N GLY A 226 -28.93 3.45 -7.60
CA GLY A 226 -27.81 3.67 -6.70
C GLY A 226 -27.08 2.40 -6.26
N ASN A 227 -27.28 1.26 -6.91
CA ASN A 227 -26.72 -0.02 -6.48
C ASN A 227 -25.19 -0.02 -6.42
N ARG A 228 -24.52 0.55 -7.44
CA ARG A 228 -23.05 0.56 -7.50
C ARG A 228 -22.46 1.35 -6.32
N ILE A 229 -22.95 2.56 -6.11
CA ILE A 229 -22.45 3.40 -5.01
C ILE A 229 -22.79 2.81 -3.64
N GLN A 230 -23.93 2.13 -3.49
CA GLN A 230 -24.31 1.44 -2.25
C GLN A 230 -23.39 0.28 -1.92
N ASN A 231 -22.96 -0.50 -2.92
CA ASN A 231 -22.01 -1.60 -2.71
C ASN A 231 -20.67 -1.08 -2.18
N ILE A 232 -20.18 0.03 -2.76
CA ILE A 232 -18.95 0.67 -2.29
C ILE A 232 -19.14 1.23 -0.87
N THR A 233 -20.25 1.92 -0.63
CA THR A 233 -20.55 2.53 0.67
C THR A 233 -20.66 1.51 1.80
N LYS A 234 -21.23 0.31 1.53
CA LYS A 234 -21.28 -0.80 2.50
C LYS A 234 -19.88 -1.28 2.89
N GLU A 235 -18.96 -1.37 1.93
CA GLU A 235 -17.58 -1.81 2.20
C GLU A 235 -16.84 -0.85 3.14
N ILE A 236 -17.17 0.44 3.10
CA ILE A 236 -16.48 1.50 3.86
C ILE A 236 -17.31 2.02 5.05
N LYS A 237 -18.05 1.15 5.71
CA LYS A 237 -18.78 1.47 6.94
C LYS A 237 -19.82 2.57 6.76
N ASN A 238 -20.51 2.60 5.62
CA ASN A 238 -21.52 3.60 5.27
C ASN A 238 -20.99 5.06 5.24
N GLU A 239 -19.71 5.25 4.95
CA GLU A 239 -19.12 6.56 4.65
C GLU A 239 -19.85 7.19 3.44
N ARG A 240 -20.29 8.44 3.57
CA ARG A 240 -21.03 9.12 2.50
C ARG A 240 -20.11 9.44 1.32
N ILE A 241 -20.55 9.11 0.10
CA ILE A 241 -19.81 9.41 -1.12
C ILE A 241 -20.61 10.38 -1.99
N ASP A 242 -20.01 11.52 -2.32
CA ASP A 242 -20.53 12.46 -3.31
C ASP A 242 -19.76 12.26 -4.61
N VAL A 243 -20.45 11.82 -5.66
CA VAL A 243 -19.91 11.74 -7.00
C VAL A 243 -20.18 13.05 -7.73
N ILE A 244 -19.13 13.65 -8.27
CA ILE A 244 -19.14 15.00 -8.85
C ILE A 244 -18.59 14.93 -10.27
N GLU A 245 -19.23 15.60 -11.20
CA GLU A 245 -18.72 15.74 -12.55
C GLU A 245 -17.50 16.66 -12.57
N TRP A 246 -16.39 16.14 -13.09
CA TRP A 246 -15.19 16.94 -13.31
C TRP A 246 -15.31 17.72 -14.64
N THR A 247 -14.80 18.94 -14.65
CA THR A 247 -14.67 19.77 -15.86
C THR A 247 -13.42 20.64 -15.76
N ASP A 248 -12.85 20.99 -16.90
CA ASP A 248 -11.70 21.91 -17.04
C ASP A 248 -12.07 23.36 -16.65
N LYS A 249 -13.37 23.71 -16.71
CA LYS A 249 -13.88 25.03 -16.33
C LYS A 249 -13.89 25.16 -14.82
N ALA A 250 -12.89 25.84 -14.25
CA ALA A 250 -12.71 26.01 -12.81
C ALA A 250 -13.99 26.50 -12.10
N LYS A 251 -14.69 27.46 -12.69
CA LYS A 251 -15.96 27.99 -12.14
C LYS A 251 -17.01 26.90 -11.94
N THR A 252 -17.23 26.06 -12.96
CA THR A 252 -18.20 24.98 -12.93
C THR A 252 -17.75 23.85 -12.01
N TYR A 253 -16.47 23.50 -12.04
CA TYR A 253 -15.91 22.45 -11.20
C TYR A 253 -16.03 22.79 -9.71
N ILE A 254 -15.72 24.04 -9.33
CA ILE A 254 -15.87 24.50 -7.94
C ILE A 254 -17.34 24.48 -7.51
N ALA A 255 -18.26 24.90 -8.38
CA ALA A 255 -19.69 24.83 -8.10
C ALA A 255 -20.15 23.38 -7.88
N ASN A 256 -19.76 22.46 -8.75
CA ASN A 256 -20.04 21.02 -8.62
C ASN A 256 -19.47 20.45 -7.33
N ALA A 257 -18.24 20.85 -6.97
CA ALA A 257 -17.55 20.38 -5.77
C ALA A 257 -18.24 20.80 -4.46
N LEU A 258 -19.00 21.91 -4.47
CA LEU A 258 -19.77 22.37 -3.32
C LEU A 258 -21.16 21.70 -3.20
N SER A 259 -21.50 20.78 -4.12
CA SER A 259 -22.73 19.97 -3.95
C SER A 259 -22.84 19.42 -2.52
N PRO A 260 -24.04 19.40 -1.89
CA PRO A 260 -25.37 19.57 -2.49
C PRO A 260 -25.87 21.00 -2.62
N ALA A 261 -25.08 22.02 -2.23
CA ALA A 261 -25.50 23.41 -2.39
C ALA A 261 -25.73 23.79 -3.85
N LYS A 262 -26.76 24.60 -4.12
CA LYS A 262 -27.20 24.98 -5.46
C LYS A 262 -27.20 26.49 -5.62
N HIS A 263 -27.39 26.95 -6.86
CA HIS A 263 -27.51 28.39 -7.19
C HIS A 263 -26.32 29.23 -6.75
N LEU A 264 -25.10 28.68 -6.96
CA LEU A 264 -23.85 29.31 -6.56
C LEU A 264 -23.36 30.27 -7.65
N ASN A 265 -22.94 31.48 -7.25
CA ASN A 265 -22.22 32.38 -8.13
C ASN A 265 -20.74 32.38 -7.78
N VAL A 266 -19.94 31.75 -8.64
CA VAL A 266 -18.50 31.53 -8.42
C VAL A 266 -17.70 32.55 -9.20
N LYS A 267 -16.82 33.30 -8.53
CA LYS A 267 -15.80 34.17 -9.12
C LYS A 267 -14.44 33.54 -8.87
N VAL A 268 -13.70 33.23 -9.93
CA VAL A 268 -12.41 32.53 -9.86
C VAL A 268 -11.28 33.49 -10.20
N ASN A 269 -10.22 33.43 -9.43
CA ASN A 269 -8.89 33.99 -9.74
C ASN A 269 -7.96 32.82 -9.99
N GLU A 270 -7.65 32.55 -11.26
CA GLU A 270 -6.82 31.40 -11.68
C GLU A 270 -5.36 31.57 -11.28
N GLU A 271 -4.83 32.81 -11.29
CA GLU A 271 -3.44 33.09 -10.93
C GLU A 271 -3.16 32.76 -9.47
N GLN A 272 -4.10 33.11 -8.57
CA GLN A 272 -3.96 32.84 -7.13
C GLN A 272 -4.57 31.51 -6.70
N LYS A 273 -5.15 30.73 -7.62
CA LYS A 273 -5.95 29.55 -7.33
C LYS A 273 -6.94 29.77 -6.18
N SER A 274 -7.66 30.87 -6.26
CA SER A 274 -8.66 31.26 -5.28
C SER A 274 -10.03 31.47 -5.93
N ALA A 275 -11.09 31.22 -5.19
CA ALA A 275 -12.45 31.43 -5.64
C ALA A 275 -13.29 32.04 -4.53
N GLN A 276 -14.09 33.07 -4.88
CA GLN A 276 -15.15 33.62 -4.05
C GLN A 276 -16.48 33.04 -4.52
N VAL A 277 -17.19 32.39 -3.62
CA VAL A 277 -18.47 31.76 -3.91
C VAL A 277 -19.56 32.51 -3.16
N ILE A 278 -20.48 33.14 -3.91
CA ILE A 278 -21.61 33.83 -3.36
C ILE A 278 -22.78 32.87 -3.37
N VAL A 279 -23.42 32.69 -2.23
CA VAL A 279 -24.51 31.73 -2.03
C VAL A 279 -25.74 32.40 -1.44
N PRO A 280 -26.95 31.96 -1.83
CA PRO A 280 -28.17 32.34 -1.12
C PRO A 280 -28.10 31.96 0.35
N GLU A 281 -28.66 32.72 1.28
CA GLU A 281 -28.59 32.48 2.72
C GLU A 281 -29.04 31.06 3.11
N LYS A 282 -30.11 30.55 2.49
CA LYS A 282 -30.59 29.16 2.69
C LYS A 282 -29.65 28.06 2.24
N GLU A 283 -28.72 28.36 1.35
CA GLU A 283 -27.73 27.40 0.84
C GLU A 283 -26.40 27.48 1.61
N LEU A 284 -26.19 28.54 2.42
CA LEU A 284 -24.91 28.79 3.11
C LEU A 284 -24.49 27.61 3.99
N SER A 285 -25.42 27.14 4.81
CA SER A 285 -25.14 25.98 5.70
C SER A 285 -24.82 24.71 4.91
N LEU A 286 -25.40 24.48 3.75
CA LEU A 286 -25.10 23.33 2.87
C LEU A 286 -23.76 23.50 2.19
N ALA A 287 -23.44 24.71 1.73
CA ALA A 287 -22.15 24.99 1.06
C ALA A 287 -20.97 24.83 2.02
N ILE A 288 -21.07 25.31 3.24
CA ILE A 288 -20.05 25.16 4.28
C ILE A 288 -20.02 23.72 4.79
N GLY A 289 -21.20 23.14 5.07
CA GLY A 289 -21.36 21.84 5.69
C GLY A 289 -21.09 21.87 7.20
N ARG A 290 -21.43 20.78 7.88
CA ARG A 290 -21.16 20.62 9.31
C ARG A 290 -19.67 20.74 9.59
N ASP A 291 -19.27 21.56 10.53
CA ASP A 291 -17.86 21.83 10.92
C ASP A 291 -16.96 22.22 9.72
N GLY A 292 -17.53 22.83 8.68
CA GLY A 292 -16.81 23.20 7.46
C GLY A 292 -16.41 22.02 6.56
N GLN A 293 -16.98 20.82 6.78
CA GLN A 293 -16.59 19.62 6.08
C GLN A 293 -16.77 19.71 4.56
N ASN A 294 -17.91 20.27 4.11
CA ASN A 294 -18.21 20.33 2.67
C ASN A 294 -17.21 21.21 1.92
N VAL A 295 -16.96 22.42 2.42
CA VAL A 295 -15.99 23.34 1.81
C VAL A 295 -14.56 22.80 1.91
N ARG A 296 -14.17 22.21 3.04
CA ARG A 296 -12.83 21.63 3.21
C ARG A 296 -12.56 20.49 2.22
N LEU A 297 -13.53 19.60 2.00
CA LEU A 297 -13.45 18.57 0.99
C LEU A 297 -13.40 19.14 -0.42
N ALA A 298 -14.18 20.18 -0.73
CA ALA A 298 -14.19 20.85 -2.02
C ALA A 298 -12.84 21.55 -2.31
N VAL A 299 -12.25 22.21 -1.31
CA VAL A 299 -10.91 22.83 -1.42
C VAL A 299 -9.85 21.77 -1.79
N ARG A 300 -9.84 20.65 -1.07
CA ARG A 300 -8.88 19.55 -1.36
C ARG A 300 -9.13 18.90 -2.71
N LEU A 301 -10.40 18.77 -3.12
CA LEU A 301 -10.76 18.14 -4.38
C LEU A 301 -10.37 19.00 -5.58
N THR A 302 -10.61 20.32 -5.50
CA THR A 302 -10.42 21.25 -6.62
C THR A 302 -9.02 21.85 -6.65
N GLY A 303 -8.33 21.89 -5.51
CA GLY A 303 -7.05 22.58 -5.35
C GLY A 303 -7.17 24.11 -5.31
N TYR A 304 -8.39 24.67 -5.20
CA TYR A 304 -8.65 26.09 -5.07
C TYR A 304 -8.94 26.46 -3.61
N ARG A 305 -8.44 27.59 -3.15
CA ARG A 305 -8.90 28.21 -1.92
C ARG A 305 -10.30 28.77 -2.15
N ILE A 306 -11.29 28.35 -1.38
CA ILE A 306 -12.68 28.70 -1.57
C ILE A 306 -13.17 29.55 -0.38
N ASP A 307 -13.54 30.79 -0.64
CA ASP A 307 -14.16 31.69 0.32
C ASP A 307 -15.68 31.79 0.03
N ILE A 308 -16.52 31.40 1.00
CA ILE A 308 -17.96 31.37 0.84
C ILE A 308 -18.55 32.59 1.56
N ILE A 309 -19.38 33.35 0.84
CA ILE A 309 -20.05 34.57 1.34
C ILE A 309 -21.53 34.47 0.99
N SER A 310 -22.44 34.84 1.93
CA SER A 310 -23.85 34.95 1.62
C SER A 310 -24.14 36.23 0.81
N GLU A 311 -25.22 36.21 0.04
CA GLU A 311 -25.66 37.35 -0.75
C GLU A 311 -25.94 38.58 0.15
N GLU A 312 -26.55 38.36 1.32
CA GLU A 312 -26.84 39.41 2.30
C GLU A 312 -25.55 40.12 2.79
N LYS A 313 -24.54 39.36 3.19
CA LYS A 313 -23.23 39.92 3.60
C LYS A 313 -22.55 40.67 2.48
N LEU A 314 -22.69 40.21 1.25
CA LEU A 314 -22.10 40.90 0.11
C LEU A 314 -22.78 42.27 -0.11
N GLU A 315 -24.08 42.36 0.06
CA GLU A 315 -24.83 43.65 -0.04
C GLU A 315 -24.45 44.59 1.09
N GLU A 316 -24.31 44.11 2.31
CA GLU A 316 -23.84 44.91 3.46
C GLU A 316 -22.46 45.49 3.20
N PHE A 317 -21.52 44.68 2.67
CA PHE A 317 -20.18 45.13 2.29
C PHE A 317 -20.19 46.18 1.18
N LYS A 318 -21.10 46.09 0.20
CA LYS A 318 -21.24 47.09 -0.84
C LYS A 318 -21.77 48.40 -0.28
N LYS A 319 -22.85 48.37 0.54
CA LYS A 319 -23.45 49.55 1.18
C LYS A 319 -22.44 50.26 2.11
N SER A 320 -21.60 49.52 2.81
CA SER A 320 -20.57 50.09 3.69
C SER A 320 -19.41 50.76 2.92
N LYS A 321 -19.20 50.40 1.63
CA LYS A 321 -18.20 51.04 0.76
C LYS A 321 -18.76 52.25 -0.02
N GLU A 322 -20.04 52.27 -0.30
CA GLU A 322 -20.72 53.38 -1.00
C GLU A 322 -21.09 54.54 -0.04
N GLY A 323 -21.05 54.33 1.28
CA GLY A 323 -21.30 55.32 2.31
C GLY A 323 -20.03 56.01 2.89
N LYS A 324 -18.86 55.73 2.28
CA LYS A 324 -17.58 56.40 2.56
C LYS A 324 -17.11 57.18 1.33
#